data_78d4bca8af6328368e77c53e31d91830
#
_entry.id   78d4bca8af6328368e77c53e31d91830
#
_cell.length_a   1.000
_cell.length_b   1.000
_cell.length_c   1.000
_cell.angle_alpha   90.00
_cell.angle_beta   90.00
_cell.angle_gamma   90.00
#
_symmetry.space_group_name_H-M   'P 1'
#
loop_
_entity.id
_entity.type
_entity.pdbx_description
1 polymer ?
#
loop_
_entity_poly.entity_id
_entity_poly.type
_entity_poly.pdbx_seq_one_letter_code
_entity_poly.pdbx_strand_id
1 'polypeptide(L)'
;MNSTKNKLNKISRLPFNINRKSFLGVLSLAYQEIIDSFLTKTKIKKPKEEEVLDLVRLKATKNDPKSVLKIIDAYAYRKTFLMNIGDQKGLLLEKAIKDSNAKNILELGVYLGYSSIRILNSLREDSKLTSIEANEKFARIAKEHISIAGLSKKHDLKIGTSSNLITELNDPFDFVFIDHWKDLYLSDLKLLETMGLLKKGAWIFADNVVLFNLEDYLD
;
A
#
# COMPACT_ATOMS: atom_id res chain seq x y z
N MET A 1 -29.30 -1.67 -14.39
CA MET A 1 -28.67 -1.26 -13.10
C MET A 1 -28.38 -2.40 -12.10
N ASN A 2 -28.63 -3.67 -12.38
CA ASN A 2 -28.38 -4.78 -11.42
C ASN A 2 -27.09 -5.61 -11.64
N SER A 3 -26.37 -5.38 -12.74
CA SER A 3 -25.16 -6.19 -13.07
C SER A 3 -23.89 -5.74 -12.35
N THR A 4 -23.78 -4.46 -12.02
CA THR A 4 -22.56 -3.88 -11.40
C THR A 4 -22.47 -4.18 -9.89
N LYS A 5 -23.62 -4.26 -9.19
CA LYS A 5 -23.65 -4.60 -7.75
C LYS A 5 -23.19 -6.04 -7.45
N ASN A 6 -23.39 -6.97 -8.39
CA ASN A 6 -22.99 -8.37 -8.19
C ASN A 6 -21.48 -8.61 -8.42
N LYS A 7 -20.80 -7.76 -9.17
CA LYS A 7 -19.33 -7.85 -9.36
C LYS A 7 -18.54 -7.31 -8.15
N LEU A 8 -19.06 -6.28 -7.48
CA LEU A 8 -18.44 -5.71 -6.28
C LEU A 8 -18.47 -6.64 -5.06
N ASN A 9 -19.46 -7.54 -4.97
CA ASN A 9 -19.56 -8.51 -3.88
C ASN A 9 -18.54 -9.66 -3.94
N LYS A 10 -17.82 -9.86 -5.05
CA LYS A 10 -16.76 -10.88 -5.19
C LYS A 10 -15.37 -10.38 -4.81
N ILE A 11 -15.19 -9.09 -4.58
CA ILE A 11 -13.87 -8.45 -4.41
C ILE A 11 -13.38 -8.45 -2.95
N SER A 12 -14.22 -8.83 -1.98
CA SER A 12 -13.87 -8.76 -0.56
C SER A 12 -13.62 -10.13 0.07
N ARG A 13 -12.63 -10.88 -0.38
CA ARG A 13 -12.16 -12.03 0.39
C ARG A 13 -11.04 -11.60 1.34
N LEU A 14 -11.40 -11.41 2.60
CA LEU A 14 -10.39 -11.40 3.67
C LEU A 14 -9.71 -12.77 3.75
N PRO A 15 -8.41 -12.81 4.08
CA PRO A 15 -7.65 -14.06 4.17
C PRO A 15 -8.19 -15.09 5.18
N PHE A 16 -9.12 -14.72 6.04
CA PHE A 16 -9.67 -15.58 7.09
C PHE A 16 -11.17 -15.85 6.96
N ASN A 17 -11.73 -15.89 5.78
CA ASN A 17 -13.18 -16.18 5.63
C ASN A 17 -14.10 -15.25 6.48
N ILE A 18 -13.58 -14.11 6.92
CA ILE A 18 -14.30 -13.16 7.75
C ILE A 18 -15.10 -12.26 6.82
N ASN A 19 -16.42 -12.34 6.93
CA ASN A 19 -17.31 -11.44 6.23
C ASN A 19 -17.12 -10.01 6.80
N ARG A 20 -16.45 -9.12 6.07
CA ARG A 20 -16.22 -7.72 6.47
C ARG A 20 -17.49 -6.96 6.83
N LYS A 21 -18.65 -7.41 6.38
CA LYS A 21 -19.93 -6.82 6.72
C LYS A 21 -20.49 -7.28 8.07
N SER A 22 -19.85 -8.24 8.74
CA SER A 22 -20.29 -8.66 10.06
C SER A 22 -19.51 -7.89 11.12
N PHE A 23 -20.22 -7.26 12.03
CA PHE A 23 -19.68 -6.60 13.22
C PHE A 23 -18.72 -7.52 14.02
N LEU A 24 -19.05 -8.82 14.08
CA LEU A 24 -18.23 -9.85 14.72
C LEU A 24 -16.87 -10.06 14.00
N GLY A 25 -16.81 -9.91 12.67
CA GLY A 25 -15.56 -10.01 11.92
C GLY A 25 -14.60 -8.86 12.23
N VAL A 26 -15.11 -7.64 12.35
CA VAL A 26 -14.31 -6.46 12.73
C VAL A 26 -13.82 -6.58 14.17
N LEU A 27 -14.67 -7.02 15.10
CA LEU A 27 -14.28 -7.27 16.50
C LEU A 27 -13.21 -8.36 16.61
N SER A 28 -13.31 -9.43 15.82
CA SER A 28 -12.29 -10.50 15.80
C SER A 28 -10.92 -9.99 15.33
N LEU A 29 -10.89 -9.14 14.29
CA LEU A 29 -9.65 -8.51 13.82
C LEU A 29 -9.06 -7.57 14.88
N ALA A 30 -9.89 -6.73 15.49
CA ALA A 30 -9.44 -5.82 16.55
C ALA A 30 -8.90 -6.59 17.76
N TYR A 31 -9.55 -7.67 18.15
CA TYR A 31 -9.08 -8.54 19.25
C TYR A 31 -7.74 -9.21 18.93
N GLN A 32 -7.56 -9.73 17.70
CA GLN A 32 -6.28 -10.30 17.27
C GLN A 32 -5.16 -9.26 17.28
N GLU A 33 -5.41 -8.05 16.78
CA GLU A 33 -4.42 -6.96 16.79
C GLU A 33 -4.02 -6.57 18.22
N ILE A 34 -4.97 -6.53 19.17
CA ILE A 34 -4.69 -6.25 20.59
C ILE A 34 -3.81 -7.33 21.20
N ILE A 35 -4.14 -8.63 20.98
CA ILE A 35 -3.33 -9.73 21.50
C ILE A 35 -1.94 -9.74 20.89
N ASP A 36 -1.83 -9.60 19.57
CA ASP A 36 -0.54 -9.57 18.87
C ASP A 36 0.32 -8.38 19.34
N SER A 37 -0.29 -7.22 19.55
CA SER A 37 0.39 -6.05 20.11
C SER A 37 0.91 -6.31 21.53
N PHE A 38 0.09 -6.94 22.38
CA PHE A 38 0.49 -7.29 23.75
C PHE A 38 1.64 -8.31 23.78
N LEU A 39 1.53 -9.41 23.02
CA LEU A 39 2.56 -10.43 22.92
C LEU A 39 3.88 -9.90 22.34
N THR A 40 3.78 -8.97 21.42
CA THR A 40 4.95 -8.30 20.85
C THR A 40 5.61 -7.35 21.84
N LYS A 41 4.83 -6.55 22.58
CA LYS A 41 5.36 -5.65 23.63
C LYS A 41 6.05 -6.43 24.75
N THR A 42 5.56 -7.62 25.09
CA THR A 42 6.17 -8.51 26.09
C THR A 42 7.37 -9.30 25.55
N LYS A 43 7.76 -9.10 24.28
CA LYS A 43 8.82 -9.85 23.60
C LYS A 43 8.60 -11.36 23.50
N ILE A 44 7.38 -11.83 23.75
CA ILE A 44 7.00 -13.24 23.63
C ILE A 44 6.86 -13.64 22.15
N LYS A 45 6.45 -12.67 21.29
CA LYS A 45 6.27 -12.88 19.86
C LYS A 45 7.04 -11.84 19.07
N LYS A 46 7.66 -12.25 17.96
CA LYS A 46 8.26 -11.33 16.98
C LYS A 46 7.15 -10.53 16.27
N PRO A 47 7.35 -9.23 15.96
CA PRO A 47 6.40 -8.47 15.14
C PRO A 47 6.11 -9.17 13.81
N LYS A 48 4.85 -9.19 13.41
CA LYS A 48 4.42 -9.85 12.15
C LYS A 48 5.16 -9.32 10.91
N GLU A 49 5.49 -8.04 10.91
CA GLU A 49 6.23 -7.37 9.85
C GLU A 49 7.66 -7.92 9.72
N GLU A 50 8.33 -8.16 10.84
CA GLU A 50 9.66 -8.77 10.88
C GLU A 50 9.62 -10.25 10.51
N GLU A 51 8.54 -10.98 10.87
CA GLU A 51 8.36 -12.37 10.42
C GLU A 51 8.21 -12.44 8.89
N VAL A 52 7.46 -11.52 8.30
CA VAL A 52 7.32 -11.42 6.84
C VAL A 52 8.66 -11.17 6.19
N LEU A 53 9.45 -10.22 6.73
CA LEU A 53 10.78 -9.93 6.21
C LEU A 53 11.68 -11.16 6.23
N ASP A 54 11.72 -11.90 7.34
CA ASP A 54 12.52 -13.12 7.43
C ASP A 54 12.08 -14.18 6.41
N LEU A 55 10.77 -14.32 6.20
CA LEU A 55 10.26 -15.26 5.20
C LEU A 55 10.64 -14.84 3.77
N VAL A 56 10.59 -13.55 3.46
CA VAL A 56 11.01 -13.02 2.17
C VAL A 56 12.51 -13.24 1.97
N ARG A 57 13.35 -12.92 2.96
CA ARG A 57 14.80 -13.18 2.92
C ARG A 57 15.13 -14.66 2.66
N LEU A 58 14.39 -15.54 3.31
CA LEU A 58 14.64 -16.98 3.26
C LEU A 58 14.15 -17.64 1.96
N LYS A 59 13.00 -17.18 1.42
CA LYS A 59 12.25 -17.94 0.40
C LYS A 59 12.12 -17.23 -0.93
N ALA A 60 12.33 -15.89 -0.99
CA ALA A 60 12.15 -15.18 -2.24
C ALA A 60 13.29 -15.45 -3.24
N THR A 61 12.90 -15.58 -4.47
CA THR A 61 13.86 -15.57 -5.59
C THR A 61 14.32 -14.12 -5.79
N LYS A 62 15.64 -13.90 -5.78
CA LYS A 62 16.21 -12.56 -5.99
C LYS A 62 15.86 -12.03 -7.38
N ASN A 63 15.59 -10.74 -7.46
CA ASN A 63 15.17 -10.03 -8.67
C ASN A 63 13.87 -10.57 -9.29
N ASP A 64 13.02 -11.19 -8.47
CA ASP A 64 11.69 -11.64 -8.87
C ASP A 64 10.60 -10.99 -7.99
N PRO A 65 9.99 -9.89 -8.47
CA PRO A 65 8.90 -9.21 -7.76
C PRO A 65 7.72 -10.14 -7.42
N LYS A 66 7.39 -11.06 -8.33
CA LYS A 66 6.27 -12.00 -8.14
C LYS A 66 6.54 -12.96 -6.99
N SER A 67 7.79 -13.41 -6.84
CA SER A 67 8.19 -14.26 -5.71
C SER A 67 8.02 -13.57 -4.38
N VAL A 68 8.42 -12.30 -4.25
CA VAL A 68 8.25 -11.50 -3.04
C VAL A 68 6.77 -11.30 -2.71
N LEU A 69 5.97 -10.85 -3.69
CA LEU A 69 4.52 -10.65 -3.51
C LEU A 69 3.81 -11.93 -3.07
N LYS A 70 4.12 -13.07 -3.68
CA LYS A 70 3.53 -14.38 -3.35
C LYS A 70 3.80 -14.78 -1.90
N ILE A 71 4.96 -14.47 -1.34
CA ILE A 71 5.29 -14.79 0.06
C ILE A 71 4.50 -13.90 1.00
N ILE A 72 4.39 -12.59 0.70
CA ILE A 72 3.60 -11.64 1.49
C ILE A 72 2.11 -12.05 1.47
N ASP A 73 1.57 -12.38 0.29
CA ASP A 73 0.20 -12.88 0.14
C ASP A 73 -0.03 -14.16 0.94
N ALA A 74 0.88 -15.14 0.82
CA ALA A 74 0.78 -16.41 1.55
C ALA A 74 0.80 -16.21 3.07
N TYR A 75 1.56 -15.25 3.57
CA TYR A 75 1.57 -14.89 4.98
C TYR A 75 0.23 -14.24 5.39
N ALA A 76 -0.25 -13.25 4.63
CA ALA A 76 -1.49 -12.55 4.87
C ALA A 76 -2.71 -13.50 4.88
N TYR A 77 -2.72 -14.50 3.98
CA TYR A 77 -3.81 -15.48 3.88
C TYR A 77 -3.77 -16.58 4.95
N ARG A 78 -2.59 -16.95 5.43
CA ARG A 78 -2.44 -18.14 6.30
C ARG A 78 -2.18 -17.83 7.76
N LYS A 79 -1.63 -16.67 8.07
CA LYS A 79 -1.21 -16.35 9.43
C LYS A 79 -1.96 -15.20 10.08
N THR A 80 -1.91 -14.01 9.49
CA THR A 80 -2.52 -12.83 10.09
C THR A 80 -2.73 -11.73 9.07
N PHE A 81 -3.64 -10.82 9.38
CA PHE A 81 -3.92 -9.66 8.53
C PHE A 81 -2.70 -8.75 8.41
N LEU A 82 -2.41 -8.30 7.18
CA LEU A 82 -1.47 -7.24 6.85
C LEU A 82 -2.22 -6.06 6.24
N MET A 83 -1.80 -4.84 6.61
CA MET A 83 -2.38 -3.58 6.09
C MET A 83 -1.84 -3.27 4.69
N ASN A 84 -1.99 -4.18 3.74
CA ASN A 84 -1.61 -3.96 2.36
C ASN A 84 -2.85 -3.91 1.45
N ILE A 85 -2.70 -3.36 0.26
CA ILE A 85 -3.78 -3.26 -0.72
C ILE A 85 -4.35 -4.63 -1.13
N GLY A 86 -3.57 -5.72 -0.97
CA GLY A 86 -3.94 -7.08 -1.32
C GLY A 86 -3.85 -7.39 -2.82
N ASP A 87 -3.98 -8.68 -3.15
CA ASP A 87 -3.77 -9.18 -4.51
C ASP A 87 -4.81 -8.66 -5.51
N GLN A 88 -6.09 -8.60 -5.14
CA GLN A 88 -7.17 -8.21 -6.04
C GLN A 88 -7.15 -6.71 -6.37
N LYS A 89 -7.09 -5.84 -5.35
CA LYS A 89 -6.99 -4.40 -5.58
C LYS A 89 -5.64 -4.01 -6.18
N GLY A 90 -4.58 -4.76 -5.84
CA GLY A 90 -3.27 -4.60 -6.45
C GLY A 90 -3.28 -4.77 -7.97
N LEU A 91 -4.09 -5.68 -8.52
CA LEU A 91 -4.27 -5.81 -9.98
C LEU A 91 -4.97 -4.59 -10.59
N LEU A 92 -5.90 -3.96 -9.86
CA LEU A 92 -6.55 -2.71 -10.30
C LEU A 92 -5.54 -1.56 -10.31
N LEU A 93 -4.68 -1.47 -9.29
CA LEU A 93 -3.60 -0.49 -9.23
C LEU A 93 -2.61 -0.66 -10.39
N GLU A 94 -2.15 -1.90 -10.64
CA GLU A 94 -1.26 -2.22 -11.78
C GLU A 94 -1.89 -1.82 -13.12
N LYS A 95 -3.19 -2.06 -13.29
CA LYS A 95 -3.92 -1.64 -14.48
C LYS A 95 -3.97 -0.12 -14.60
N ALA A 96 -4.31 0.59 -13.53
CA ALA A 96 -4.38 2.05 -13.52
C ALA A 96 -3.01 2.69 -13.85
N ILE A 97 -1.92 2.16 -13.31
CA ILE A 97 -0.55 2.60 -13.64
C ILE A 97 -0.26 2.44 -15.15
N LYS A 98 -0.63 1.30 -15.73
CA LYS A 98 -0.42 1.05 -17.17
C LYS A 98 -1.28 1.96 -18.04
N ASP A 99 -2.57 2.11 -17.69
CA ASP A 99 -3.53 2.92 -18.44
C ASP A 99 -3.19 4.42 -18.40
N SER A 100 -2.67 4.91 -17.26
CA SER A 100 -2.25 6.30 -17.10
C SER A 100 -1.00 6.67 -17.89
N ASN A 101 -0.19 5.67 -18.28
CA ASN A 101 1.12 5.87 -18.90
C ASN A 101 2.06 6.80 -18.10
N ALA A 102 1.92 6.80 -16.76
CA ALA A 102 2.61 7.69 -15.86
C ALA A 102 4.12 7.47 -15.84
N LYS A 103 4.90 8.55 -15.70
CA LYS A 103 6.36 8.53 -15.59
C LYS A 103 6.86 8.91 -14.21
N ASN A 104 6.18 9.84 -13.56
CA ASN A 104 6.53 10.30 -12.22
C ASN A 104 5.38 9.98 -11.27
N ILE A 105 5.56 8.99 -10.41
CA ILE A 105 4.53 8.46 -9.54
C ILE A 105 4.85 8.81 -8.09
N LEU A 106 3.84 9.23 -7.32
CA LEU A 106 3.91 9.40 -5.88
C LEU A 106 3.06 8.34 -5.19
N GLU A 107 3.61 7.75 -4.12
CA GLU A 107 2.90 6.86 -3.22
C GLU A 107 2.94 7.43 -1.80
N LEU A 108 1.78 7.62 -1.19
CA LEU A 108 1.63 8.03 0.20
C LEU A 108 1.17 6.83 1.03
N GLY A 109 2.05 6.35 1.91
CA GLY A 109 1.88 5.12 2.68
C GLY A 109 2.45 3.90 1.96
N VAL A 110 3.44 3.26 2.59
CA VAL A 110 4.21 2.17 1.98
C VAL A 110 4.03 0.86 2.76
N TYR A 111 3.94 0.95 4.09
CA TYR A 111 3.92 -0.19 5.00
C TYR A 111 5.10 -1.14 4.71
N LEU A 112 4.85 -2.33 4.17
CA LEU A 112 5.90 -3.32 3.86
C LEU A 112 6.35 -3.30 2.39
N GLY A 113 5.93 -2.32 1.59
CA GLY A 113 6.32 -2.16 0.20
C GLY A 113 5.57 -3.05 -0.80
N TYR A 114 4.43 -3.62 -0.41
CA TYR A 114 3.65 -4.48 -1.29
C TYR A 114 3.10 -3.73 -2.50
N SER A 115 2.45 -2.58 -2.28
CA SER A 115 1.98 -1.68 -3.33
C SER A 115 3.13 -1.11 -4.15
N SER A 116 4.20 -0.68 -3.48
CA SER A 116 5.41 -0.18 -4.15
C SER A 116 5.97 -1.20 -5.15
N ILE A 117 6.07 -2.49 -4.77
CA ILE A 117 6.54 -3.55 -5.67
C ILE A 117 5.60 -3.72 -6.86
N ARG A 118 4.28 -3.68 -6.66
CA ARG A 118 3.30 -3.76 -7.75
C ARG A 118 3.40 -2.58 -8.71
N ILE A 119 3.50 -1.36 -8.19
CA ILE A 119 3.71 -0.15 -8.98
C ILE A 119 4.99 -0.28 -9.78
N LEU A 120 6.13 -0.49 -9.12
CA LEU A 120 7.46 -0.55 -9.72
C LEU A 120 7.57 -1.63 -10.81
N ASN A 121 6.96 -2.80 -10.59
CA ASN A 121 6.92 -3.90 -11.57
C ASN A 121 6.05 -3.57 -12.79
N SER A 122 5.17 -2.58 -12.68
CA SER A 122 4.29 -2.12 -13.77
C SER A 122 4.83 -0.92 -14.51
N LEU A 123 5.90 -0.27 -13.99
CA LEU A 123 6.48 0.92 -14.57
C LEU A 123 7.26 0.65 -15.86
N ARG A 124 7.23 1.60 -16.74
CA ARG A 124 8.11 1.68 -17.90
C ARG A 124 9.56 1.95 -17.47
N GLU A 125 10.50 1.75 -18.40
CA GLU A 125 11.93 1.93 -18.16
C GLU A 125 12.27 3.37 -17.72
N ASP A 126 11.61 4.36 -18.33
CA ASP A 126 11.81 5.79 -18.13
C ASP A 126 10.95 6.39 -16.99
N SER A 127 10.38 5.55 -16.13
CA SER A 127 9.50 5.97 -15.03
C SER A 127 10.14 5.76 -13.67
N LYS A 128 9.71 6.56 -12.69
CA LYS A 128 10.17 6.50 -11.29
C LYS A 128 9.01 6.54 -10.31
N LEU A 129 9.21 5.93 -9.14
CA LEU A 129 8.32 5.98 -7.99
C LEU A 129 8.99 6.70 -6.84
N THR A 130 8.37 7.77 -6.33
CA THR A 130 8.68 8.38 -5.04
C THR A 130 7.64 7.89 -4.04
N SER A 131 8.07 7.33 -2.91
CA SER A 131 7.17 6.86 -1.84
C SER A 131 7.48 7.56 -0.52
N ILE A 132 6.45 7.86 0.26
CA ILE A 132 6.57 8.48 1.58
C ILE A 132 6.00 7.51 2.62
N GLU A 133 6.81 7.20 3.65
CA GLU A 133 6.43 6.35 4.78
C GLU A 133 6.84 7.02 6.10
N ALA A 134 5.86 7.18 7.00
CA ALA A 134 6.12 7.85 8.28
C ALA A 134 6.81 6.93 9.31
N ASN A 135 6.60 5.63 9.22
CA ASN A 135 7.17 4.66 10.15
C ASN A 135 8.51 4.13 9.63
N GLU A 136 9.60 4.53 10.30
CA GLU A 136 10.97 4.14 9.93
C GLU A 136 11.16 2.62 9.87
N LYS A 137 10.52 1.85 10.77
CA LYS A 137 10.63 0.39 10.77
C LYS A 137 9.98 -0.23 9.53
N PHE A 138 8.81 0.29 9.14
CA PHE A 138 8.11 -0.16 7.94
C PHE A 138 8.90 0.24 6.68
N ALA A 139 9.39 1.47 6.62
CA ALA A 139 10.23 1.95 5.53
C ALA A 139 11.48 1.08 5.33
N ARG A 140 12.16 0.68 6.42
CA ARG A 140 13.31 -0.24 6.39
C ARG A 140 12.93 -1.60 5.77
N ILE A 141 11.83 -2.18 6.21
CA ILE A 141 11.34 -3.47 5.69
C ILE A 141 10.97 -3.35 4.21
N ALA A 142 10.22 -2.31 3.85
CA ALA A 142 9.83 -2.04 2.47
C ALA A 142 11.04 -1.90 1.54
N LYS A 143 12.04 -1.12 1.96
CA LYS A 143 13.30 -0.94 1.22
C LYS A 143 13.98 -2.27 0.93
N GLU A 144 13.99 -3.18 1.90
CA GLU A 144 14.60 -4.49 1.73
C GLU A 144 13.77 -5.41 0.82
N HIS A 145 12.45 -5.44 0.98
CA HIS A 145 11.57 -6.19 0.07
C HIS A 145 11.74 -5.73 -1.39
N ILE A 146 11.77 -4.42 -1.63
CA ILE A 146 11.97 -3.82 -2.95
C ILE A 146 13.36 -4.16 -3.50
N SER A 147 14.37 -4.18 -2.64
CA SER A 147 15.73 -4.58 -3.02
C SER A 147 15.79 -6.06 -3.42
N ILE A 148 15.17 -6.95 -2.65
CA ILE A 148 15.10 -8.39 -2.99
C ILE A 148 14.33 -8.60 -4.30
N ALA A 149 13.28 -7.80 -4.54
CA ALA A 149 12.53 -7.81 -5.79
C ALA A 149 13.32 -7.26 -7.00
N GLY A 150 14.50 -6.64 -6.78
CA GLY A 150 15.34 -6.09 -7.85
C GLY A 150 14.86 -4.75 -8.40
N LEU A 151 14.05 -3.99 -7.65
CA LEU A 151 13.35 -2.80 -8.14
C LEU A 151 13.89 -1.46 -7.60
N SER A 152 14.98 -1.48 -6.82
CA SER A 152 15.51 -0.28 -6.12
C SER A 152 15.92 0.86 -7.06
N LYS A 153 16.30 0.58 -8.31
CA LYS A 153 16.82 1.60 -9.24
C LYS A 153 15.81 2.70 -9.60
N LYS A 154 14.52 2.37 -9.57
CA LYS A 154 13.42 3.28 -9.94
C LYS A 154 12.64 3.80 -8.74
N HIS A 155 13.14 3.57 -7.52
CA HIS A 155 12.45 3.87 -6.27
C HIS A 155 13.23 4.86 -5.41
N ASP A 156 12.56 5.94 -5.02
CA ASP A 156 13.01 6.90 -4.00
C ASP A 156 12.07 6.84 -2.79
N LEU A 157 12.52 6.26 -1.69
CA LEU A 157 11.76 6.14 -0.44
C LEU A 157 12.19 7.22 0.54
N LYS A 158 11.27 8.11 0.86
CA LYS A 158 11.42 9.17 1.85
C LYS A 158 10.75 8.77 3.17
N ILE A 159 11.46 8.99 4.28
CA ILE A 159 10.99 8.62 5.63
C ILE A 159 10.56 9.87 6.36
N GLY A 160 9.29 9.96 6.71
CA GLY A 160 8.66 11.07 7.42
C GLY A 160 7.18 11.19 7.13
N THR A 161 6.54 12.18 7.73
CA THR A 161 5.10 12.44 7.50
C THR A 161 4.87 13.00 6.10
N SER A 162 3.77 12.60 5.47
CA SER A 162 3.39 13.09 4.14
C SER A 162 3.29 14.61 4.09
N SER A 163 2.63 15.22 5.07
CA SER A 163 2.41 16.66 5.15
C SER A 163 3.73 17.48 5.17
N ASN A 164 4.78 16.95 5.80
CA ASN A 164 6.08 17.61 5.81
C ASN A 164 6.82 17.37 4.49
N LEU A 165 6.91 16.11 4.06
CA LEU A 165 7.73 15.75 2.91
C LEU A 165 7.15 16.20 1.58
N ILE A 166 5.82 16.36 1.45
CA ILE A 166 5.19 16.94 0.25
C ILE A 166 5.76 18.34 -0.02
N THR A 167 6.01 19.14 1.01
CA THR A 167 6.55 20.51 0.85
C THR A 167 8.00 20.57 0.35
N GLU A 168 8.71 19.44 0.41
CA GLU A 168 10.10 19.28 -0.05
C GLU A 168 10.19 18.72 -1.48
N LEU A 169 9.04 18.31 -2.06
CA LEU A 169 9.00 17.78 -3.42
C LEU A 169 9.03 18.92 -4.43
N ASN A 170 9.72 18.69 -5.56
CA ASN A 170 9.88 19.71 -6.59
C ASN A 170 9.31 19.31 -7.96
N ASP A 171 9.22 18.01 -8.23
CA ASP A 171 8.77 17.51 -9.53
C ASP A 171 7.28 17.16 -9.50
N PRO A 172 6.45 17.66 -10.42
CA PRO A 172 5.04 17.30 -10.45
C PRO A 172 4.83 15.86 -10.93
N PHE A 173 3.78 15.22 -10.40
CA PHE A 173 3.44 13.82 -10.59
C PHE A 173 2.35 13.62 -11.64
N ASP A 174 2.46 12.52 -12.38
CA ASP A 174 1.46 12.04 -13.34
C ASP A 174 0.41 11.15 -12.68
N PHE A 175 0.81 10.50 -11.58
CA PHE A 175 -0.02 9.56 -10.84
C PHE A 175 0.28 9.66 -9.35
N VAL A 176 -0.77 9.66 -8.51
CA VAL A 176 -0.64 9.63 -7.05
C VAL A 176 -1.45 8.45 -6.51
N PHE A 177 -0.80 7.56 -5.77
CA PHE A 177 -1.44 6.50 -4.98
C PHE A 177 -1.51 6.92 -3.52
N ILE A 178 -2.72 6.93 -2.93
CA ILE A 178 -2.97 7.38 -1.56
C ILE A 178 -3.48 6.20 -0.74
N ASP A 179 -2.66 5.69 0.20
CA ASP A 179 -3.00 4.58 1.09
C ASP A 179 -2.34 4.71 2.48
N HIS A 180 -2.23 5.94 2.97
CA HIS A 180 -1.69 6.23 4.30
C HIS A 180 -2.83 6.46 5.32
N TRP A 181 -2.62 7.34 6.32
CA TRP A 181 -3.60 7.66 7.35
C TRP A 181 -4.80 8.40 6.75
N LYS A 182 -6.02 7.86 6.94
CA LYS A 182 -7.22 8.31 6.20
C LYS A 182 -7.60 9.77 6.44
N ASP A 183 -7.38 10.26 7.66
CA ASP A 183 -7.68 11.66 8.03
C ASP A 183 -6.81 12.68 7.28
N LEU A 184 -5.72 12.24 6.65
CA LEU A 184 -4.81 13.08 5.90
C LEU A 184 -5.09 13.10 4.38
N TYR A 185 -5.98 12.23 3.87
CA TYR A 185 -6.22 12.09 2.42
C TYR A 185 -6.58 13.42 1.75
N LEU A 186 -7.58 14.11 2.28
CA LEU A 186 -8.04 15.38 1.71
C LEU A 186 -7.01 16.48 1.87
N SER A 187 -6.42 16.61 3.07
CA SER A 187 -5.43 17.66 3.35
C SER A 187 -4.17 17.49 2.50
N ASP A 188 -3.68 16.26 2.32
CA ASP A 188 -2.48 16.01 1.53
C ASP A 188 -2.75 16.15 0.02
N LEU A 189 -3.95 15.78 -0.46
CA LEU A 189 -4.33 16.05 -1.84
C LEU A 189 -4.39 17.56 -2.13
N LYS A 190 -5.03 18.35 -1.25
CA LYS A 190 -5.06 19.82 -1.36
C LYS A 190 -3.67 20.44 -1.27
N LEU A 191 -2.78 19.88 -0.47
CA LEU A 191 -1.40 20.32 -0.38
C LEU A 191 -0.65 20.06 -1.69
N LEU A 192 -0.80 18.88 -2.30
CA LEU A 192 -0.22 18.56 -3.62
C LEU A 192 -0.72 19.53 -4.71
N GLU A 193 -2.00 19.86 -4.72
CA GLU A 193 -2.58 20.84 -5.66
C GLU A 193 -2.00 22.24 -5.43
N THR A 194 -1.99 22.71 -4.18
CA THR A 194 -1.50 24.04 -3.80
C THR A 194 -0.02 24.22 -4.15
N MET A 195 0.78 23.17 -3.98
CA MET A 195 2.21 23.15 -4.32
C MET A 195 2.48 22.99 -5.83
N GLY A 196 1.44 22.81 -6.65
CA GLY A 196 1.60 22.59 -8.10
C GLY A 196 2.26 21.24 -8.43
N LEU A 197 2.14 20.25 -7.54
CA LEU A 197 2.75 18.94 -7.69
C LEU A 197 1.88 17.93 -8.47
N LEU A 198 0.72 18.33 -8.95
CA LEU A 198 -0.12 17.53 -9.83
C LEU A 198 -0.05 18.07 -11.26
N LYS A 199 0.33 17.23 -12.21
CA LYS A 199 0.24 17.59 -13.63
C LYS A 199 -1.21 17.67 -14.07
N LYS A 200 -1.48 18.49 -15.08
CA LYS A 200 -2.80 18.49 -15.68
C LYS A 200 -3.15 17.11 -16.23
N GLY A 201 -4.26 16.53 -15.74
CA GLY A 201 -4.70 15.18 -16.09
C GLY A 201 -4.01 14.08 -15.28
N ALA A 202 -3.36 14.41 -14.15
CA ALA A 202 -2.82 13.43 -13.24
C ALA A 202 -3.91 12.49 -12.71
N TRP A 203 -3.57 11.23 -12.54
CA TRP A 203 -4.46 10.22 -11.96
C TRP A 203 -4.28 10.15 -10.45
N ILE A 204 -5.40 10.12 -9.73
CA ILE A 204 -5.41 9.89 -8.28
C ILE A 204 -6.08 8.54 -8.02
N PHE A 205 -5.36 7.64 -7.36
CA PHE A 205 -5.86 6.35 -6.94
C PHE A 205 -5.81 6.27 -5.42
N ALA A 206 -6.97 6.27 -4.76
CA ALA A 206 -7.07 6.22 -3.30
C ALA A 206 -7.68 4.90 -2.84
N ASP A 207 -7.04 4.24 -1.85
CA ASP A 207 -7.54 2.97 -1.31
C ASP A 207 -8.54 3.20 -0.16
N ASN A 208 -9.55 2.34 -0.06
CA ASN A 208 -10.53 2.26 1.03
C ASN A 208 -11.45 3.50 1.22
N VAL A 209 -11.56 4.39 0.25
CA VAL A 209 -12.38 5.63 0.35
C VAL A 209 -13.83 5.31 0.73
N VAL A 210 -14.46 4.35 0.06
CA VAL A 210 -15.86 3.93 0.34
C VAL A 210 -15.99 3.19 1.68
N LEU A 211 -14.94 2.48 2.11
CA LEU A 211 -14.96 1.71 3.36
C LEU A 211 -15.00 2.62 4.60
N PHE A 212 -14.31 3.74 4.54
CA PHE A 212 -14.18 4.71 5.63
C PHE A 212 -15.11 5.91 5.48
N ASN A 213 -16.04 5.87 4.50
CA ASN A 213 -17.03 6.93 4.25
C ASN A 213 -16.39 8.32 4.15
N LEU A 214 -15.34 8.43 3.34
CA LEU A 214 -14.63 9.69 3.10
C LEU A 214 -15.41 10.55 2.08
N GLU A 215 -16.65 10.95 2.45
CA GLU A 215 -17.52 11.73 1.57
C GLU A 215 -16.87 13.07 1.18
N ASP A 216 -16.27 13.77 2.15
CA ASP A 216 -15.58 15.04 1.92
C ASP A 216 -14.39 14.94 0.92
N TYR A 217 -13.89 13.72 0.67
CA TYR A 217 -12.83 13.48 -0.30
C TYR A 217 -13.38 13.30 -1.73
N LEU A 218 -14.67 12.95 -1.87
CA LEU A 218 -15.31 12.67 -3.14
C LEU A 218 -16.06 13.88 -3.73
N ASP A 219 -16.34 14.91 -2.92
CA ASP A 219 -16.97 16.18 -3.28
C ASP A 219 -15.92 17.22 -3.76
#